data_d1709d1f0b5a74b4ef2bb896403862df
#
_entry.id   d1709d1f0b5a74b4ef2bb896403862df
#
_cell.length_a   1.000
_cell.length_b   1.000
_cell.length_c   1.000
_cell.angle_alpha   90.00
_cell.angle_beta   90.00
_cell.angle_gamma   90.00
#
_symmetry.space_group_name_H-M   'P 1'
#
loop_
_entity.id
_entity.type
_entity.pdbx_description
1 polymer ?
#
loop_
_entity_poly.entity_id
_entity_poly.type
_entity_poly.pdbx_seq_one_letter_code
_entity_poly.pdbx_strand_id
1 'polypeptide(L)'
;TLKGDVLLKVGDNITTDHIMPAGAKILPLRSNIPAISEFVFEKVDKEFVKRAKEKGGGFLIGGTNYGQGSSREHAALAPMFLGVKAVIAKSFARIHRANLVNFGILPLTFENESDYNLFDQGDTIELPDIKNKLNSSSSIIVNNLTKNKEIKAMHALSLREIDILCAGGLLNYQAQK
;
A
#
# COMPACT_ATOMS: atom_id res chain seq x y z
N THR A 1 2.51 2.07 16.01
CA THR A 1 2.41 0.68 15.55
C THR A 1 1.27 0.55 14.54
N LEU A 2 1.56 -0.06 13.39
CA LEU A 2 0.55 -0.40 12.40
C LEU A 2 0.17 -1.86 12.55
N LYS A 3 -1.12 -2.17 12.52
CA LYS A 3 -1.62 -3.53 12.61
C LYS A 3 -2.87 -3.68 11.74
N GLY A 4 -3.01 -4.79 11.05
CA GLY A 4 -4.17 -5.09 10.23
C GLY A 4 -3.99 -6.39 9.46
N ASP A 5 -4.99 -6.72 8.65
CA ASP A 5 -4.96 -7.93 7.84
C ASP A 5 -4.37 -7.65 6.46
N VAL A 6 -3.83 -8.71 5.86
CA VAL A 6 -3.48 -8.70 4.43
C VAL A 6 -4.80 -8.77 3.65
N LEU A 7 -5.18 -7.63 3.07
CA LEU A 7 -6.45 -7.52 2.34
C LEU A 7 -6.41 -8.23 0.99
N LEU A 8 -5.23 -8.25 0.36
CA LEU A 8 -5.05 -8.86 -0.95
C LEU A 8 -3.58 -9.16 -1.16
N LYS A 9 -3.29 -10.34 -1.71
CA LYS A 9 -1.96 -10.73 -2.18
C LYS A 9 -2.01 -10.87 -3.68
N VAL A 10 -1.16 -10.15 -4.39
CA VAL A 10 -1.10 -10.12 -5.85
C VAL A 10 0.28 -10.55 -6.34
N GLY A 11 0.35 -10.93 -7.60
CA GLY A 11 1.59 -11.37 -8.23
C GLY A 11 2.43 -10.23 -8.79
N ASP A 12 3.26 -10.56 -9.77
CA ASP A 12 4.17 -9.61 -10.43
C ASP A 12 3.45 -8.73 -11.43
N ASN A 13 4.03 -7.56 -11.70
CA ASN A 13 3.59 -6.65 -12.77
C ASN A 13 2.12 -6.20 -12.63
N ILE A 14 1.70 -5.94 -11.40
CA ILE A 14 0.40 -5.32 -11.18
C ILE A 14 0.46 -3.88 -11.67
N THR A 15 -0.38 -3.55 -12.65
CA THR A 15 -0.42 -2.23 -13.25
C THR A 15 -1.30 -1.28 -12.47
N THR A 16 -1.14 0.01 -12.72
CA THR A 16 -2.05 1.02 -12.17
C THR A 16 -3.49 0.79 -12.64
N ASP A 17 -3.67 0.21 -13.83
CA ASP A 17 -5.00 -0.15 -14.32
C ASP A 17 -5.61 -1.34 -13.58
N HIS A 18 -4.80 -2.29 -13.14
CA HIS A 18 -5.26 -3.37 -12.25
C HIS A 18 -5.74 -2.81 -10.91
N ILE A 19 -5.02 -1.82 -10.38
CA ILE A 19 -5.34 -1.22 -9.07
C ILE A 19 -6.58 -0.34 -9.19
N MET A 20 -6.60 0.55 -10.20
CA MET A 20 -7.68 1.49 -10.42
C MET A 20 -7.99 1.58 -11.91
N PRO A 21 -8.97 0.82 -12.39
CA PRO A 21 -9.32 0.83 -13.81
C PRO A 21 -9.70 2.23 -14.32
N ALA A 22 -9.42 2.51 -15.59
CA ALA A 22 -9.63 3.81 -16.21
C ALA A 22 -10.63 3.78 -17.37
N GLY A 23 -11.64 2.94 -17.27
CA GLY A 23 -12.68 2.88 -18.31
C GLY A 23 -13.60 4.10 -18.33
N ALA A 24 -14.38 4.24 -19.40
CA ALA A 24 -15.33 5.37 -19.58
C ALA A 24 -16.36 5.48 -18.43
N LYS A 25 -16.68 4.36 -17.79
CA LYS A 25 -17.58 4.31 -16.63
C LYS A 25 -16.94 4.92 -15.37
N ILE A 26 -15.62 4.87 -15.26
CA ILE A 26 -14.88 5.25 -14.06
C ILE A 26 -14.32 6.67 -14.16
N LEU A 27 -13.86 7.08 -15.34
CA LEU A 27 -13.27 8.40 -15.54
C LEU A 27 -14.14 9.58 -15.04
N PRO A 28 -15.46 9.59 -15.23
CA PRO A 28 -16.29 10.68 -14.70
C PRO A 28 -16.30 10.78 -13.18
N LEU A 29 -15.85 9.75 -12.49
CA LEU A 29 -15.84 9.69 -11.01
C LEU A 29 -14.56 10.20 -10.38
N ARG A 30 -13.60 10.72 -11.17
CA ARG A 30 -12.27 11.10 -10.66
C ARG A 30 -12.30 12.09 -9.51
N SER A 31 -13.25 13.00 -9.48
CA SER A 31 -13.39 13.97 -8.39
C SER A 31 -14.29 13.47 -7.26
N ASN A 32 -14.85 12.28 -7.38
CA ASN A 32 -15.70 11.68 -6.35
C ASN A 32 -14.98 10.45 -5.79
N ILE A 33 -14.11 10.68 -4.80
CA ILE A 33 -13.26 9.63 -4.24
C ILE A 33 -14.07 8.48 -3.62
N PRO A 34 -15.11 8.70 -2.83
CA PRO A 34 -15.93 7.59 -2.33
C PRO A 34 -16.51 6.73 -3.46
N ALA A 35 -17.00 7.34 -4.52
CA ALA A 35 -17.58 6.59 -5.64
C ALA A 35 -16.52 5.83 -6.44
N ILE A 36 -15.38 6.46 -6.75
CA ILE A 36 -14.33 5.82 -7.53
C ILE A 36 -13.66 4.69 -6.74
N SER A 37 -13.57 4.80 -5.42
CA SER A 37 -12.95 3.77 -4.59
C SER A 37 -13.66 2.42 -4.65
N GLU A 38 -14.93 2.40 -5.06
CA GLU A 38 -15.69 1.15 -5.24
C GLU A 38 -15.13 0.28 -6.35
N PHE A 39 -14.26 0.82 -7.22
CA PHE A 39 -13.68 0.09 -8.35
C PHE A 39 -12.25 -0.38 -8.11
N VAL A 40 -11.68 -0.14 -6.92
CA VAL A 40 -10.31 -0.57 -6.60
C VAL A 40 -10.19 -2.09 -6.73
N PHE A 41 -9.22 -2.53 -7.53
CA PHE A 41 -8.97 -3.94 -7.82
C PHE A 41 -10.16 -4.70 -8.44
N GLU A 42 -11.12 -4.01 -9.04
CA GLU A 42 -12.32 -4.64 -9.61
C GLU A 42 -11.98 -5.77 -10.58
N LYS A 43 -10.93 -5.61 -11.38
CA LYS A 43 -10.50 -6.62 -12.36
C LYS A 43 -9.69 -7.77 -11.75
N VAL A 44 -9.23 -7.62 -10.51
CA VAL A 44 -8.38 -8.60 -9.83
C VAL A 44 -9.19 -9.40 -8.82
N ASP A 45 -9.96 -8.72 -7.99
CA ASP A 45 -10.77 -9.34 -6.93
C ASP A 45 -11.96 -8.44 -6.63
N LYS A 46 -13.13 -8.84 -7.09
CA LYS A 46 -14.37 -8.06 -6.93
C LYS A 46 -14.78 -7.85 -5.48
N GLU A 47 -14.30 -8.70 -4.57
CA GLU A 47 -14.63 -8.63 -3.15
C GLU A 47 -13.65 -7.76 -2.35
N PHE A 48 -12.63 -7.20 -3.02
CA PHE A 48 -11.59 -6.42 -2.33
C PHE A 48 -12.17 -5.24 -1.56
N VAL A 49 -13.00 -4.42 -2.21
CA VAL A 49 -13.56 -3.21 -1.60
C VAL A 49 -14.41 -3.57 -0.37
N LYS A 50 -15.25 -4.58 -0.50
CA LYS A 50 -16.08 -5.05 0.61
C LYS A 50 -15.22 -5.50 1.78
N ARG A 51 -14.19 -6.29 1.50
CA ARG A 51 -13.26 -6.80 2.52
C ARG A 51 -12.50 -5.67 3.20
N ALA A 52 -12.02 -4.68 2.44
CA ALA A 52 -11.33 -3.52 2.99
C ALA A 52 -12.23 -2.72 3.93
N LYS A 53 -13.49 -2.51 3.55
CA LYS A 53 -14.45 -1.80 4.39
C LYS A 53 -14.78 -2.58 5.65
N GLU A 54 -14.98 -3.88 5.56
CA GLU A 54 -15.29 -4.73 6.72
C GLU A 54 -14.14 -4.77 7.72
N LYS A 55 -12.89 -4.76 7.23
CA LYS A 55 -11.70 -4.81 8.08
C LYS A 55 -11.24 -3.43 8.57
N GLY A 56 -11.79 -2.37 8.02
CA GLY A 56 -11.35 -1.01 8.34
C GLY A 56 -9.97 -0.69 7.80
N GLY A 57 -9.61 -1.28 6.67
CA GLY A 57 -8.31 -1.11 6.04
C GLY A 57 -7.36 -2.27 6.31
N GLY A 58 -6.11 -2.12 5.94
CA GLY A 58 -5.08 -3.15 6.12
C GLY A 58 -3.91 -2.99 5.18
N PHE A 59 -3.36 -4.13 4.73
CA PHE A 59 -2.12 -4.18 3.97
C PHE A 59 -2.31 -4.91 2.64
N LEU A 60 -1.45 -4.57 1.68
CA LEU A 60 -1.35 -5.27 0.40
C LEU A 60 0.01 -5.94 0.29
N ILE A 61 0.04 -7.14 -0.27
CA ILE A 61 1.28 -7.85 -0.59
C ILE A 61 1.37 -7.95 -2.11
N GLY A 62 2.47 -7.50 -2.67
CA GLY A 62 2.70 -7.50 -4.11
C GLY A 62 3.98 -8.21 -4.52
N GLY A 63 4.08 -8.53 -5.80
CA GLY A 63 5.28 -9.11 -6.39
C GLY A 63 6.22 -8.04 -6.96
N THR A 64 6.89 -8.38 -8.05
CA THR A 64 7.85 -7.50 -8.72
C THR A 64 7.13 -6.42 -9.50
N ASN A 65 7.68 -5.20 -9.48
CA ASN A 65 7.25 -4.07 -10.31
C ASN A 65 5.77 -3.68 -10.06
N TYR A 66 5.40 -3.55 -8.80
CA TYR A 66 4.05 -3.15 -8.39
C TYR A 66 3.78 -1.70 -8.82
N GLY A 67 2.64 -1.48 -9.48
CA GLY A 67 2.23 -0.15 -9.92
C GLY A 67 2.76 0.26 -11.29
N GLN A 68 3.18 -0.71 -12.11
CA GLN A 68 3.66 -0.49 -13.46
C GLN A 68 2.61 0.23 -14.32
N GLY A 69 3.07 0.98 -15.32
CA GLY A 69 2.20 1.61 -16.32
C GLY A 69 2.04 3.11 -16.13
N SER A 70 0.93 3.64 -16.60
CA SER A 70 0.64 5.07 -16.55
C SER A 70 0.59 5.60 -15.14
N SER A 71 1.12 6.81 -14.92
CA SER A 71 1.02 7.47 -13.63
C SER A 71 -0.43 7.87 -13.35
N ARG A 72 -1.02 7.25 -12.33
CA ARG A 72 -2.39 7.55 -11.89
C ARG A 72 -2.40 7.72 -10.40
N GLU A 73 -2.62 8.94 -9.95
CA GLU A 73 -2.72 9.24 -8.52
C GLU A 73 -3.84 8.44 -7.85
N HIS A 74 -4.93 8.18 -8.56
CA HIS A 74 -6.06 7.43 -8.03
C HIS A 74 -5.70 5.98 -7.69
N ALA A 75 -4.66 5.42 -8.30
CA ALA A 75 -4.15 4.11 -7.94
C ALA A 75 -3.49 4.08 -6.55
N ALA A 76 -3.23 5.24 -5.96
CA ALA A 76 -2.79 5.37 -4.57
C ALA A 76 -3.88 6.02 -3.70
N LEU A 77 -4.52 7.07 -4.20
CA LEU A 77 -5.54 7.81 -3.46
C LEU A 77 -6.75 6.95 -3.10
N ALA A 78 -7.25 6.13 -4.05
CA ALA A 78 -8.42 5.30 -3.79
C ALA A 78 -8.15 4.17 -2.80
N PRO A 79 -7.03 3.41 -2.91
CA PRO A 79 -6.66 2.47 -1.84
C PRO A 79 -6.48 3.14 -0.48
N MET A 80 -5.89 4.33 -0.44
CA MET A 80 -5.74 5.08 0.81
C MET A 80 -7.11 5.39 1.42
N PHE A 81 -8.06 5.81 0.61
CA PHE A 81 -9.43 6.07 1.07
C PHE A 81 -10.06 4.82 1.70
N LEU A 82 -9.74 3.64 1.20
CA LEU A 82 -10.22 2.37 1.74
C LEU A 82 -9.44 1.90 2.97
N GLY A 83 -8.43 2.64 3.41
CA GLY A 83 -7.68 2.35 4.62
C GLY A 83 -6.43 1.50 4.42
N VAL A 84 -5.93 1.37 3.19
CA VAL A 84 -4.66 0.69 2.95
C VAL A 84 -3.54 1.48 3.63
N LYS A 85 -2.79 0.84 4.51
CA LYS A 85 -1.75 1.47 5.34
C LYS A 85 -0.36 1.32 4.74
N ALA A 86 -0.09 0.17 4.14
CA ALA A 86 1.21 -0.11 3.54
C ALA A 86 1.04 -1.15 2.43
N VAL A 87 1.98 -1.11 1.49
CA VAL A 87 2.15 -2.15 0.48
C VAL A 87 3.55 -2.73 0.68
N ILE A 88 3.64 -4.05 0.82
CA ILE A 88 4.92 -4.76 0.91
C ILE A 88 5.06 -5.56 -0.38
N ALA A 89 6.05 -5.23 -1.19
CA ALA A 89 6.23 -5.83 -2.51
C ALA A 89 7.68 -6.24 -2.73
N LYS A 90 7.92 -7.05 -3.75
CA LYS A 90 9.30 -7.39 -4.14
C LYS A 90 10.00 -6.17 -4.73
N SER A 91 9.28 -5.36 -5.51
CA SER A 91 9.77 -4.08 -6.02
C SER A 91 8.58 -3.22 -6.47
N PHE A 92 8.84 -1.93 -6.68
CA PHE A 92 7.82 -0.96 -7.09
C PHE A 92 8.23 -0.26 -8.39
N ALA A 93 7.24 0.07 -9.22
CA ALA A 93 7.42 1.07 -10.25
C ALA A 93 7.67 2.43 -9.58
N ARG A 94 8.65 3.18 -10.08
CA ARG A 94 9.16 4.39 -9.40
C ARG A 94 8.09 5.46 -9.16
N ILE A 95 7.29 5.76 -10.18
CA ILE A 95 6.28 6.83 -10.08
C ILE A 95 5.18 6.42 -9.12
N HIS A 96 4.74 5.15 -9.19
CA HIS A 96 3.70 4.67 -8.28
C HIS A 96 4.17 4.68 -6.82
N ARG A 97 5.43 4.31 -6.58
CA ARG A 97 6.02 4.38 -5.24
C ARG A 97 5.93 5.81 -4.68
N ALA A 98 6.26 6.79 -5.51
CA ALA A 98 6.17 8.20 -5.10
C ALA A 98 4.73 8.61 -4.79
N ASN A 99 3.77 8.14 -5.58
CA ASN A 99 2.35 8.41 -5.33
C ASN A 99 1.88 7.76 -4.02
N LEU A 100 2.32 6.53 -3.72
CA LEU A 100 1.98 5.89 -2.45
C LEU A 100 2.43 6.75 -1.27
N VAL A 101 3.67 7.23 -1.29
CA VAL A 101 4.20 8.12 -0.23
C VAL A 101 3.33 9.38 -0.11
N ASN A 102 3.02 10.02 -1.23
CA ASN A 102 2.27 11.27 -1.24
C ASN A 102 0.84 11.11 -0.69
N PHE A 103 0.27 9.92 -0.76
CA PHE A 103 -1.05 9.64 -0.20
C PHE A 103 -1.01 8.88 1.12
N GLY A 104 0.17 8.82 1.76
CA GLY A 104 0.29 8.29 3.11
C GLY A 104 0.32 6.78 3.21
N ILE A 105 0.59 6.08 2.10
CA ILE A 105 0.74 4.63 2.08
C ILE A 105 2.22 4.29 2.10
N LEU A 106 2.65 3.51 3.08
CA LEU A 106 4.05 3.13 3.26
C LEU A 106 4.48 2.07 2.25
N PRO A 107 5.44 2.36 1.35
CA PRO A 107 5.97 1.35 0.43
C PRO A 107 7.18 0.65 1.05
N LEU A 108 7.08 -0.66 1.23
CA LEU A 108 8.17 -1.49 1.76
C LEU A 108 8.51 -2.58 0.76
N THR A 109 9.80 -2.94 0.70
CA THR A 109 10.25 -4.07 -0.12
C THR A 109 10.75 -5.19 0.78
N PHE A 110 10.60 -6.43 0.33
CA PHE A 110 11.14 -7.58 1.04
C PHE A 110 12.67 -7.51 1.01
N GLU A 111 13.31 -7.67 2.16
CA GLU A 111 14.77 -7.83 2.21
C GLU A 111 15.17 -9.12 1.51
N ASN A 112 14.40 -10.18 1.70
CA ASN A 112 14.54 -11.45 0.99
C ASN A 112 13.26 -11.68 0.19
N GLU A 113 13.36 -11.72 -1.14
CA GLU A 113 12.18 -11.84 -2.01
C GLU A 113 11.39 -13.13 -1.77
N SER A 114 12.03 -14.19 -1.30
CA SER A 114 11.34 -15.44 -0.98
C SER A 114 10.38 -15.30 0.21
N ASP A 115 10.51 -14.27 1.01
CA ASP A 115 9.60 -14.00 2.12
C ASP A 115 8.19 -13.63 1.65
N TYR A 116 8.05 -13.25 0.39
CA TYR A 116 6.74 -13.08 -0.24
C TYR A 116 5.84 -14.31 -0.01
N ASN A 117 6.45 -15.49 -0.03
CA ASN A 117 5.70 -16.76 0.13
C ASN A 117 5.23 -17.00 1.57
N LEU A 118 5.71 -16.22 2.53
CA LEU A 118 5.32 -16.35 3.93
C LEU A 118 4.04 -15.57 4.27
N PHE A 119 3.46 -14.87 3.30
CA PHE A 119 2.24 -14.10 3.48
C PHE A 119 1.10 -14.68 2.66
N ASP A 120 -0.06 -14.78 3.27
CA ASP A 120 -1.30 -15.12 2.58
C ASP A 120 -2.36 -14.07 2.87
N GLN A 121 -3.32 -13.96 1.95
CA GLN A 121 -4.47 -13.11 2.17
C GLN A 121 -5.21 -13.54 3.44
N GLY A 122 -5.55 -12.58 4.26
CA GLY A 122 -6.20 -12.83 5.54
C GLY A 122 -5.26 -12.92 6.73
N ASP A 123 -3.95 -13.02 6.51
CA ASP A 123 -2.99 -13.00 7.61
C ASP A 123 -3.05 -11.67 8.33
N THR A 124 -2.93 -11.69 9.65
CA THR A 124 -2.80 -10.48 10.46
C THR A 124 -1.33 -10.14 10.62
N ILE A 125 -0.95 -8.93 10.27
CA ILE A 125 0.43 -8.46 10.38
C ILE A 125 0.54 -7.20 11.23
N GLU A 126 1.73 -7.01 11.81
CA GLU A 126 2.01 -5.87 12.68
C GLU A 126 3.39 -5.31 12.36
N LEU A 127 3.46 -3.99 12.25
CA LEU A 127 4.71 -3.24 12.10
C LEU A 127 4.89 -2.43 13.40
N PRO A 128 5.68 -2.95 14.36
CA PRO A 128 5.80 -2.31 15.67
C PRO A 128 6.62 -1.03 15.59
N ASP A 129 6.17 0.01 16.31
CA ASP A 129 6.89 1.27 16.50
C ASP A 129 7.40 1.88 15.18
N ILE A 130 6.54 1.87 14.17
CA ILE A 130 6.94 2.16 12.78
C ILE A 130 7.54 3.57 12.61
N LYS A 131 6.99 4.59 13.26
CA LYS A 131 7.49 5.97 13.12
C LYS A 131 8.95 6.10 13.57
N ASN A 132 9.28 5.53 14.72
CA ASN A 132 10.64 5.57 15.24
C ASN A 132 11.58 4.70 14.40
N LYS A 133 11.10 3.54 13.96
CA LYS A 133 11.91 2.62 13.15
C LYS A 133 12.24 3.21 11.78
N LEU A 134 11.31 3.90 11.13
CA LEU A 134 11.57 4.56 9.86
C LEU A 134 12.69 5.59 9.97
N ASN A 135 12.75 6.32 11.08
CA ASN A 135 13.77 7.34 11.31
C ASN A 135 15.13 6.77 11.72
N SER A 136 15.16 5.56 12.26
CA SER A 136 16.40 4.98 12.83
C SER A 136 17.04 3.89 11.99
N SER A 137 16.33 3.32 11.02
CA SER A 137 16.82 2.18 10.25
C SER A 137 16.17 2.11 8.88
N SER A 138 16.88 1.55 7.91
CA SER A 138 16.31 1.19 6.60
C SER A 138 15.61 -0.17 6.63
N SER A 139 15.76 -0.92 7.72
CA SER A 139 15.16 -2.25 7.88
C SER A 139 14.01 -2.18 8.90
N ILE A 140 12.87 -2.70 8.51
CA ILE A 140 11.64 -2.68 9.30
C ILE A 140 11.22 -4.12 9.60
N ILE A 141 10.85 -4.37 10.86
CA ILE A 141 10.31 -5.66 11.26
C ILE A 141 8.83 -5.73 10.87
N VAL A 142 8.46 -6.80 10.20
CA VAL A 142 7.08 -7.14 9.89
C VAL A 142 6.77 -8.46 10.56
N ASN A 143 5.87 -8.43 11.52
CA ASN A 143 5.45 -9.65 12.22
C ASN A 143 4.19 -10.20 11.58
N ASN A 144 4.26 -11.41 11.03
CA ASN A 144 3.08 -12.13 10.59
C ASN A 144 2.55 -12.89 11.81
N LEU A 145 1.54 -12.35 12.46
CA LEU A 145 0.99 -12.89 13.71
C LEU A 145 0.25 -14.21 13.48
N THR A 146 -0.40 -14.34 12.32
CA THR A 146 -1.14 -15.55 12.00
C THR A 146 -0.22 -16.76 11.86
N LYS A 147 0.95 -16.57 11.26
CA LYS A 147 1.92 -17.65 11.04
C LYS A 147 3.05 -17.66 12.06
N ASN A 148 3.06 -16.71 12.98
CA ASN A 148 4.11 -16.56 13.98
C ASN A 148 5.50 -16.47 13.33
N LYS A 149 5.62 -15.58 12.32
CA LYS A 149 6.87 -15.33 11.59
C LYS A 149 7.27 -13.88 11.70
N GLU A 150 8.57 -13.64 11.86
CA GLU A 150 9.15 -12.31 11.81
C GLU A 150 9.91 -12.17 10.50
N ILE A 151 9.59 -11.12 9.74
CA ILE A 151 10.16 -10.88 8.42
C ILE A 151 10.77 -9.49 8.42
N LYS A 152 11.84 -9.30 7.65
CA LYS A 152 12.45 -8.00 7.47
C LYS A 152 12.05 -7.41 6.13
N ALA A 153 11.56 -6.17 6.18
CA ALA A 153 11.29 -5.37 5.00
C ALA A 153 12.22 -4.15 5.01
N MET A 154 12.42 -3.55 3.85
CA MET A 154 13.30 -2.41 3.70
C MET A 154 12.55 -1.21 3.15
N HIS A 155 12.99 -0.01 3.52
CA HIS A 155 12.54 1.20 2.88
C HIS A 155 13.75 1.98 2.36
N ALA A 156 13.53 2.74 1.30
CA ALA A 156 14.51 3.64 0.72
C ALA A 156 13.99 5.08 0.78
N LEU A 157 13.35 5.43 1.88
CA LEU A 157 12.70 6.71 2.06
C LEU A 157 13.70 7.79 2.48
N SER A 158 13.58 8.98 1.90
CA SER A 158 14.28 10.15 2.37
C SER A 158 13.63 10.65 3.67
N LEU A 159 14.33 11.52 4.41
CA LEU A 159 13.76 12.12 5.62
C LEU A 159 12.48 12.89 5.31
N ARG A 160 12.43 13.59 4.18
CA ARG A 160 11.22 14.30 3.74
C ARG A 160 10.06 13.33 3.49
N GLU A 161 10.32 12.20 2.83
CA GLU A 161 9.30 11.19 2.57
C GLU A 161 8.76 10.59 3.87
N ILE A 162 9.63 10.33 4.83
CA ILE A 162 9.20 9.84 6.16
C ILE A 162 8.29 10.86 6.83
N ASP A 163 8.63 12.13 6.78
CA ASP A 163 7.80 13.20 7.36
C ASP A 163 6.44 13.28 6.68
N ILE A 164 6.40 13.13 5.35
CA ILE A 164 5.15 13.10 4.58
C ILE A 164 4.27 11.94 5.04
N LEU A 165 4.84 10.75 5.15
CA LEU A 165 4.12 9.57 5.61
C LEU A 165 3.60 9.73 7.05
N CYS A 166 4.41 10.25 7.94
CA CYS A 166 4.02 10.47 9.33
C CYS A 166 2.91 11.52 9.46
N ALA A 167 2.83 12.46 8.52
CA ALA A 167 1.75 13.45 8.48
C ALA A 167 0.45 12.88 7.88
N GLY A 168 0.50 11.71 7.25
CA GLY A 168 -0.64 11.10 6.58
C GLY A 168 -0.78 11.46 5.11
N GLY A 169 0.29 11.98 4.49
CA GLY A 169 0.35 12.32 3.08
C GLY A 169 0.82 13.74 2.82
N LEU A 170 1.02 14.05 1.55
CA LEU A 170 1.62 15.31 1.11
C LEU A 170 0.78 16.54 1.50
N LEU A 171 -0.54 16.47 1.31
CA LEU A 171 -1.41 17.60 1.63
C LEU A 171 -1.37 17.93 3.13
N ASN A 172 -1.43 16.91 3.98
CA ASN A 172 -1.33 17.10 5.42
C ASN A 172 0.04 17.65 5.82
N TYR A 173 1.08 17.15 5.18
CA TYR A 173 2.45 17.62 5.41
C TYR A 173 2.59 19.11 5.09
N GLN A 174 2.06 19.54 3.95
CA GLN A 174 2.09 20.95 3.53
C GLN A 174 1.25 21.84 4.46
N ALA A 175 0.15 21.32 4.97
CA ALA A 175 -0.72 22.08 5.89
C ALA A 175 -0.08 22.33 7.25
N GLN A 176 0.91 21.51 7.63
CA GLN A 176 1.64 21.68 8.91
C GLN A 176 2.76 22.71 8.86
N LYS A 177 3.08 23.22 7.68
CA LYS A 177 4.17 24.20 7.50
C LYS A 177 3.72 25.64 7.57
#